data_269ed3495b6388d9a1b6cda35d0db704
#
_entry.id   269ed3495b6388d9a1b6cda35d0db704
#
_cell.length_a   1.000
_cell.length_b   1.000
_cell.length_c   1.000
_cell.angle_alpha   90.00
_cell.angle_beta   90.00
_cell.angle_gamma   90.00
#
_symmetry.space_group_name_H-M   'P 1'
#
loop_
_entity.id
_entity.type
_entity.pdbx_description
1 polymer ?
#
loop_
_entity_poly.entity_id
_entity_poly.type
_entity_poly.pdbx_seq_one_letter_code
_entity_poly.pdbx_strand_id
1 'polypeptide(L)'
;MNFTLHIWRQECAHAKGHFETYQIDNISPDCSFLEMLDILNEQLITRSTPNSQLSTLNSPITHPVCFDNDCREGICGMCGLYINGRPHGNDDGITTCQLHMRKFKDGDEIWIEPWRAKAFPVIRDLVVDRSALDKIIQAGGYISTTTGGVPDANTIPIPKQDADMAMDAASCIGCGACVAACKNASAMLFVGAKVSHLALLPQGKVEAAERAKKMVCKMDELGFGSCTNTYACEAECPKLIKRQNISRLNRQWIEALLGRDSK
;
A
#
# COMPACT_ATOMS: atom_id res chain seq x y z
N MET A 1 -26.02 7.49 8.93
CA MET A 1 -26.04 6.95 7.56
C MET A 1 -26.14 5.45 7.65
N ASN A 2 -26.81 4.80 6.69
CA ASN A 2 -27.01 3.36 6.64
C ASN A 2 -26.32 2.83 5.38
N PHE A 3 -25.70 1.65 5.45
CA PHE A 3 -24.95 1.09 4.32
C PHE A 3 -25.19 -0.41 4.19
N THR A 4 -25.10 -0.89 2.95
CA THR A 4 -24.98 -2.31 2.65
C THR A 4 -23.51 -2.60 2.30
N LEU A 5 -22.84 -3.40 3.12
CA LEU A 5 -21.43 -3.74 2.95
C LEU A 5 -21.31 -5.14 2.36
N HIS A 6 -20.62 -5.26 1.22
CA HIS A 6 -20.22 -6.53 0.62
C HIS A 6 -18.73 -6.75 0.91
N ILE A 7 -18.43 -7.57 1.90
CA ILE A 7 -17.07 -7.76 2.40
C ILE A 7 -16.53 -9.11 1.96
N TRP A 8 -15.33 -9.11 1.39
CA TRP A 8 -14.62 -10.34 1.08
C TRP A 8 -14.24 -11.09 2.35
N ARG A 9 -14.64 -12.36 2.42
CA ARG A 9 -14.33 -13.26 3.52
C ARG A 9 -13.52 -14.44 3.00
N GLN A 10 -12.43 -14.72 3.68
CA GLN A 10 -11.54 -15.83 3.34
C GLN A 10 -10.82 -16.29 4.60
N GLU A 11 -10.98 -17.55 4.97
CA GLU A 11 -10.47 -18.09 6.23
C GLU A 11 -8.93 -18.15 6.28
N CYS A 12 -8.29 -18.50 5.14
CA CYS A 12 -6.85 -18.59 5.03
C CYS A 12 -6.42 -18.48 3.55
N ALA A 13 -5.10 -18.44 3.29
CA ALA A 13 -4.53 -18.29 1.96
C ALA A 13 -4.99 -19.36 0.93
N HIS A 14 -5.31 -20.56 1.38
CA HIS A 14 -5.71 -21.67 0.52
C HIS A 14 -7.23 -21.89 0.45
N ALA A 15 -7.98 -21.20 1.29
CA ALA A 15 -9.44 -21.29 1.27
C ALA A 15 -10.01 -20.48 0.09
N LYS A 16 -11.15 -20.93 -0.43
CA LYS A 16 -11.90 -20.17 -1.42
C LYS A 16 -12.63 -19.02 -0.72
N GLY A 17 -12.31 -17.79 -1.11
CA GLY A 17 -13.00 -16.61 -0.62
C GLY A 17 -14.36 -16.39 -1.30
N HIS A 18 -15.21 -15.62 -0.64
CA HIS A 18 -16.53 -15.20 -1.11
C HIS A 18 -16.92 -13.86 -0.49
N PHE A 19 -17.95 -13.23 -1.04
CA PHE A 19 -18.52 -12.02 -0.44
C PHE A 19 -19.62 -12.40 0.56
N GLU A 20 -19.59 -11.74 1.71
CA GLU A 20 -20.70 -11.72 2.67
C GLU A 20 -21.31 -10.32 2.73
N THR A 21 -22.63 -10.27 2.91
CA THR A 21 -23.37 -9.00 2.95
C THR A 21 -23.76 -8.65 4.38
N TYR A 22 -23.48 -7.43 4.78
CA TYR A 22 -23.79 -6.89 6.10
C TYR A 22 -24.59 -5.59 5.96
N GLN A 23 -25.58 -5.42 6.84
CA GLN A 23 -26.30 -4.15 7.00
C GLN A 23 -25.73 -3.44 8.21
N ILE A 24 -25.41 -2.16 8.05
CA ILE A 24 -24.94 -1.31 9.14
C ILE A 24 -25.70 0.01 9.14
N ASP A 25 -26.22 0.38 10.31
CA ASP A 25 -27.08 1.54 10.48
C ASP A 25 -26.47 2.57 11.44
N ASN A 26 -26.95 3.80 11.36
CA ASN A 26 -26.58 4.90 12.28
C ASN A 26 -25.11 5.26 12.28
N ILE A 27 -24.41 5.08 11.16
CA ILE A 27 -23.01 5.49 11.03
C ILE A 27 -22.92 7.01 10.93
N SER A 28 -22.05 7.60 11.74
CA SER A 28 -21.75 9.04 11.67
C SER A 28 -21.07 9.37 10.34
N PRO A 29 -21.44 10.46 9.66
CA PRO A 29 -20.71 10.92 8.47
C PRO A 29 -19.25 11.31 8.77
N ASP A 30 -18.93 11.67 10.01
CA ASP A 30 -17.57 12.02 10.44
C ASP A 30 -16.73 10.83 10.88
N CYS A 31 -17.32 9.65 10.97
CA CYS A 31 -16.64 8.39 11.22
C CYS A 31 -15.69 8.06 10.06
N SER A 32 -14.51 7.57 10.37
CA SER A 32 -13.60 7.03 9.36
C SER A 32 -14.08 5.67 8.83
N PHE A 33 -13.59 5.27 7.66
CA PHE A 33 -13.94 3.97 7.08
C PHE A 33 -13.54 2.79 8.00
N LEU A 34 -12.40 2.91 8.69
CA LEU A 34 -11.96 1.86 9.62
C LEU A 34 -12.82 1.83 10.91
N GLU A 35 -13.25 2.98 11.41
CA GLU A 35 -14.19 3.03 12.55
C GLU A 35 -15.53 2.40 12.19
N MET A 36 -16.01 2.58 10.97
CA MET A 36 -17.21 1.88 10.50
C MET A 36 -17.02 0.37 10.51
N LEU A 37 -15.84 -0.15 10.12
CA LEU A 37 -15.52 -1.59 10.23
C LEU A 37 -15.38 -2.04 11.69
N ASP A 38 -14.85 -1.21 12.58
CA ASP A 38 -14.83 -1.50 14.03
C ASP A 38 -16.25 -1.65 14.59
N ILE A 39 -17.15 -0.73 14.26
CA ILE A 39 -18.57 -0.77 14.66
C ILE A 39 -19.24 -2.05 14.16
N LEU A 40 -18.98 -2.43 12.90
CA LEU A 40 -19.46 -3.69 12.36
C LEU A 40 -18.95 -4.88 13.20
N ASN A 41 -17.66 -4.91 13.51
CA ASN A 41 -17.04 -5.98 14.28
C ASN A 41 -17.62 -6.07 15.72
N GLU A 42 -17.88 -4.94 16.36
CA GLU A 42 -18.56 -4.92 17.67
C GLU A 42 -19.96 -5.52 17.60
N GLN A 43 -20.71 -5.22 16.54
CA GLN A 43 -22.03 -5.83 16.32
C GLN A 43 -21.94 -7.33 16.10
N LEU A 44 -20.94 -7.81 15.32
CA LEU A 44 -20.73 -9.23 15.07
C LEU A 44 -20.35 -9.99 16.36
N ILE A 45 -19.46 -9.41 17.18
CA ILE A 45 -19.06 -9.98 18.48
C ILE A 45 -20.26 -10.05 19.42
N THR A 46 -21.05 -8.98 19.50
CA THR A 46 -22.23 -8.94 20.37
C THR A 46 -23.27 -9.99 19.98
N ARG A 47 -23.51 -10.19 18.68
CA ARG A 47 -24.43 -11.24 18.18
C ARG A 47 -23.90 -12.65 18.42
N SER A 48 -22.60 -12.84 18.44
CA SER A 48 -21.95 -14.15 18.66
C SER A 48 -21.85 -14.55 20.13
N THR A 49 -22.14 -13.64 21.06
CA THR A 49 -22.05 -13.92 22.50
C THR A 49 -23.27 -14.75 22.97
N PRO A 50 -23.10 -15.93 23.64
CA PRO A 50 -24.17 -16.86 23.96
C PRO A 50 -25.34 -16.30 24.80
N ASN A 51 -25.13 -15.18 25.49
CA ASN A 51 -26.13 -14.49 26.33
C ASN A 51 -26.80 -13.29 25.66
N SER A 52 -26.54 -13.00 24.40
CA SER A 52 -27.22 -11.92 23.72
C SER A 52 -28.68 -12.31 23.41
N GLN A 53 -29.63 -11.49 23.81
CA GLN A 53 -31.06 -11.66 23.47
C GLN A 53 -31.32 -11.64 21.95
N LEU A 54 -30.30 -11.34 21.14
CA LEU A 54 -30.33 -11.32 19.69
C LEU A 54 -29.81 -12.64 19.06
N SER A 55 -29.30 -13.60 19.81
CA SER A 55 -28.89 -14.89 19.27
C SER A 55 -30.11 -15.72 18.92
N THR A 56 -30.57 -15.66 17.69
CA THR A 56 -31.47 -16.66 17.16
C THR A 56 -30.69 -17.98 17.04
N LEU A 57 -31.22 -19.06 17.57
CA LEU A 57 -30.63 -20.40 17.72
C LEU A 57 -30.11 -21.06 16.40
N ASN A 58 -30.18 -20.38 15.24
CA ASN A 58 -29.77 -20.89 13.94
C ASN A 58 -28.91 -19.92 13.10
N SER A 59 -28.36 -18.84 13.69
CA SER A 59 -27.43 -17.98 12.94
C SER A 59 -26.03 -18.61 12.95
N PRO A 60 -25.36 -18.78 11.80
CA PRO A 60 -23.97 -19.18 11.79
C PRO A 60 -23.13 -18.19 12.60
N ILE A 61 -22.22 -18.69 13.41
CA ILE A 61 -21.29 -17.85 14.20
C ILE A 61 -20.48 -17.03 13.22
N THR A 62 -20.83 -15.75 13.08
CA THR A 62 -20.11 -14.82 12.21
C THR A 62 -18.91 -14.29 12.98
N HIS A 63 -17.72 -14.74 12.62
CA HIS A 63 -16.48 -14.19 13.17
C HIS A 63 -16.30 -12.72 12.73
N PRO A 64 -15.67 -11.87 13.55
CA PRO A 64 -15.29 -10.52 13.16
C PRO A 64 -14.49 -10.53 11.86
N VAL A 65 -14.63 -9.47 11.06
CA VAL A 65 -13.86 -9.25 9.84
C VAL A 65 -12.43 -8.91 10.22
N CYS A 66 -11.47 -9.65 9.67
CA CYS A 66 -10.05 -9.34 9.83
C CYS A 66 -9.64 -8.26 8.84
N PHE A 67 -9.09 -7.16 9.34
CA PHE A 67 -8.48 -6.10 8.53
C PHE A 67 -7.30 -5.47 9.27
N ASP A 68 -6.31 -5.02 8.49
CA ASP A 68 -5.13 -4.36 9.04
C ASP A 68 -5.44 -2.91 9.37
N ASN A 69 -5.05 -2.50 10.57
CA ASN A 69 -5.05 -1.12 11.00
C ASN A 69 -3.95 -0.91 12.06
N ASP A 70 -3.31 0.27 12.03
CA ASP A 70 -2.26 0.60 12.99
C ASP A 70 -2.29 2.10 13.31
N CYS A 71 -1.58 2.95 12.57
CA CYS A 71 -1.43 4.37 12.91
C CYS A 71 -2.73 5.17 12.85
N ARG A 72 -3.67 4.82 11.97
CA ARG A 72 -4.91 5.58 11.65
C ARG A 72 -4.69 7.04 11.22
N GLU A 73 -3.44 7.41 10.87
CA GLU A 73 -2.99 8.75 10.50
C GLU A 73 -2.44 8.83 9.07
N GLY A 74 -2.56 7.75 8.29
CA GLY A 74 -2.13 7.72 6.90
C GLY A 74 -0.62 7.63 6.68
N ILE A 75 0.15 7.12 7.64
CA ILE A 75 1.62 7.08 7.59
C ILE A 75 2.24 5.68 7.62
N CYS A 76 1.54 4.64 8.09
CA CYS A 76 2.11 3.29 8.23
C CYS A 76 1.91 2.39 7.00
N GLY A 77 0.93 2.70 6.12
CA GLY A 77 0.63 1.90 4.94
C GLY A 77 -0.11 0.58 5.20
N MET A 78 -0.58 0.31 6.44
CA MET A 78 -1.20 -0.98 6.78
C MET A 78 -2.63 -1.13 6.28
N CYS A 79 -3.43 -0.07 6.27
CA CYS A 79 -4.87 -0.07 5.99
C CYS A 79 -5.24 -0.21 4.49
N GLY A 80 -4.49 -1.00 3.72
CA GLY A 80 -4.69 -1.13 2.29
C GLY A 80 -5.88 -2.01 1.92
N LEU A 81 -6.93 -1.43 1.35
CA LEU A 81 -8.15 -2.12 0.90
C LEU A 81 -8.59 -1.60 -0.47
N TYR A 82 -9.23 -2.47 -1.27
CA TYR A 82 -10.11 -2.01 -2.35
C TYR A 82 -11.47 -1.65 -1.76
N ILE A 83 -11.95 -0.48 -2.13
CA ILE A 83 -13.28 -0.01 -1.81
C ILE A 83 -13.96 0.37 -3.13
N ASN A 84 -15.03 -0.31 -3.49
CA ASN A 84 -15.70 -0.18 -4.77
C ASN A 84 -14.75 -0.35 -5.97
N GLY A 85 -13.80 -1.31 -5.85
CA GLY A 85 -12.83 -1.64 -6.90
C GLY A 85 -11.67 -0.66 -7.04
N ARG A 86 -11.55 0.35 -6.15
CA ARG A 86 -10.50 1.37 -6.16
C ARG A 86 -9.62 1.24 -4.92
N PRO A 87 -8.27 1.24 -5.06
CA PRO A 87 -7.36 1.26 -3.92
C PRO A 87 -7.61 2.46 -3.01
N HIS A 88 -7.77 2.21 -1.70
CA HIS A 88 -8.09 3.20 -0.67
C HIS A 88 -9.44 3.92 -0.81
N GLY A 89 -10.26 3.58 -1.82
CA GLY A 89 -11.59 4.15 -2.04
C GLY A 89 -11.62 5.32 -3.03
N ASN A 90 -12.68 6.10 -2.99
CA ASN A 90 -13.05 7.07 -4.02
C ASN A 90 -12.49 8.49 -3.80
N ASP A 91 -11.62 8.71 -2.84
CA ASP A 91 -10.97 10.00 -2.61
C ASP A 91 -9.48 9.94 -2.97
N ASP A 92 -8.95 11.00 -3.57
CA ASP A 92 -7.58 11.03 -4.09
C ASP A 92 -6.57 11.43 -3.00
N GLY A 93 -5.37 10.84 -3.05
CA GLY A 93 -4.26 11.25 -2.20
C GLY A 93 -4.41 10.93 -0.72
N ILE A 94 -5.32 10.02 -0.35
CA ILE A 94 -5.55 9.59 1.03
C ILE A 94 -5.45 8.07 1.17
N THR A 95 -5.26 7.61 2.40
CA THR A 95 -5.31 6.20 2.78
C THR A 95 -6.71 5.83 3.29
N THR A 96 -7.02 4.54 3.36
CA THR A 96 -8.32 4.05 3.85
C THR A 96 -8.65 4.58 5.25
N CYS A 97 -7.67 4.71 6.15
CA CYS A 97 -7.90 5.24 7.49
C CYS A 97 -8.25 6.74 7.53
N GLN A 98 -7.99 7.46 6.45
CA GLN A 98 -8.32 8.89 6.29
C GLN A 98 -9.62 9.10 5.48
N LEU A 99 -10.17 8.02 4.89
CA LEU A 99 -11.44 8.07 4.18
C LEU A 99 -12.60 8.16 5.21
N HIS A 100 -13.44 9.17 5.10
CA HIS A 100 -14.58 9.37 5.98
C HIS A 100 -15.90 8.94 5.32
N MET A 101 -16.87 8.50 6.14
CA MET A 101 -18.14 8.00 5.64
C MET A 101 -19.00 9.05 4.94
N ARG A 102 -18.78 10.36 5.19
CA ARG A 102 -19.40 11.48 4.44
C ARG A 102 -19.06 11.52 2.94
N LYS A 103 -18.06 10.74 2.49
CA LYS A 103 -17.73 10.58 1.06
C LYS A 103 -18.64 9.59 0.32
N PHE A 104 -19.52 8.93 1.05
CA PHE A 104 -20.56 8.03 0.55
C PHE A 104 -21.94 8.66 0.78
N LYS A 105 -22.96 8.13 0.10
CA LYS A 105 -24.34 8.54 0.25
C LYS A 105 -25.06 7.58 1.18
N ASP A 106 -26.05 8.07 1.91
CA ASP A 106 -26.91 7.22 2.72
C ASP A 106 -27.63 6.18 1.82
N GLY A 107 -27.56 4.93 2.21
CA GLY A 107 -28.08 3.80 1.44
C GLY A 107 -27.12 3.20 0.40
N ASP A 108 -25.90 3.72 0.27
CA ASP A 108 -24.92 3.16 -0.69
C ASP A 108 -24.58 1.70 -0.37
N GLU A 109 -24.34 0.92 -1.45
CA GLU A 109 -23.71 -0.39 -1.40
C GLU A 109 -22.19 -0.25 -1.56
N ILE A 110 -21.42 -0.84 -0.65
CA ILE A 110 -19.96 -0.71 -0.59
C ILE A 110 -19.33 -2.09 -0.68
N TRP A 111 -18.49 -2.28 -1.71
CA TRP A 111 -17.73 -3.51 -1.93
C TRP A 111 -16.33 -3.35 -1.35
N ILE A 112 -15.92 -4.28 -0.47
CA ILE A 112 -14.65 -4.19 0.27
C ILE A 112 -13.86 -5.48 0.04
N GLU A 113 -12.63 -5.36 -0.48
CA GLU A 113 -11.78 -6.48 -0.85
C GLU A 113 -10.33 -6.26 -0.42
N PRO A 114 -9.55 -7.36 -0.20
CA PRO A 114 -8.11 -7.26 0.00
C PRO A 114 -7.39 -6.92 -1.31
N TRP A 115 -6.10 -6.59 -1.25
CA TRP A 115 -5.27 -6.49 -2.44
C TRP A 115 -5.27 -7.79 -3.25
N ARG A 116 -5.51 -7.74 -4.56
CA ARG A 116 -5.63 -8.92 -5.44
C ARG A 116 -4.32 -9.29 -6.15
N ALA A 117 -3.19 -8.75 -5.76
CA ALA A 117 -1.91 -9.05 -6.39
C ALA A 117 -1.38 -10.43 -5.96
N LYS A 118 -0.86 -11.22 -6.91
CA LYS A 118 -0.25 -12.53 -6.60
C LYS A 118 0.87 -12.43 -5.57
N ALA A 119 1.63 -11.33 -5.60
CA ALA A 119 2.70 -11.06 -4.65
C ALA A 119 2.22 -10.70 -3.23
N PHE A 120 0.91 -10.52 -3.05
CA PHE A 120 0.24 -10.22 -1.78
C PHE A 120 -0.80 -11.29 -1.48
N PRO A 121 -0.39 -12.51 -1.10
CA PRO A 121 -1.34 -13.56 -0.77
C PRO A 121 -2.22 -13.16 0.43
N VAL A 122 -3.49 -13.52 0.39
CA VAL A 122 -4.42 -13.26 1.48
C VAL A 122 -4.02 -14.12 2.68
N ILE A 123 -3.89 -13.50 3.85
CA ILE A 123 -3.71 -14.19 5.12
C ILE A 123 -5.08 -14.61 5.65
N ARG A 124 -5.97 -13.65 5.79
CA ARG A 124 -7.36 -13.85 6.20
C ARG A 124 -8.22 -12.64 5.84
N ASP A 125 -9.41 -12.86 5.33
CA ASP A 125 -10.39 -11.82 4.95
C ASP A 125 -9.75 -10.69 4.13
N LEU A 126 -9.58 -9.52 4.74
CA LEU A 126 -9.01 -8.32 4.10
C LEU A 126 -7.50 -8.14 4.33
N VAL A 127 -6.88 -9.03 5.12
CA VAL A 127 -5.45 -8.98 5.48
C VAL A 127 -4.63 -9.74 4.45
N VAL A 128 -3.57 -9.11 3.94
CA VAL A 128 -2.64 -9.71 2.97
C VAL A 128 -1.19 -9.66 3.45
N ASP A 129 -0.39 -10.64 3.04
CA ASP A 129 1.06 -10.65 3.26
C ASP A 129 1.74 -9.70 2.28
N ARG A 130 2.30 -8.60 2.78
CA ARG A 130 3.08 -7.62 1.99
C ARG A 130 4.59 -7.72 2.22
N SER A 131 5.07 -8.78 2.85
CA SER A 131 6.50 -9.00 3.13
C SER A 131 7.37 -8.98 1.87
N ALA A 132 6.78 -9.21 0.69
CA ALA A 132 7.48 -9.05 -0.59
C ALA A 132 8.05 -7.63 -0.77
N LEU A 133 7.37 -6.57 -0.32
CA LEU A 133 7.88 -5.20 -0.36
C LEU A 133 9.07 -5.02 0.59
N ASP A 134 9.02 -5.61 1.78
CA ASP A 134 10.12 -5.55 2.76
C ASP A 134 11.37 -6.26 2.23
N LYS A 135 11.20 -7.41 1.57
CA LYS A 135 12.31 -8.13 0.92
C LYS A 135 12.97 -7.30 -0.19
N ILE A 136 12.21 -6.50 -0.93
CA ILE A 136 12.77 -5.55 -1.90
C ILE A 136 13.60 -4.48 -1.19
N ILE A 137 13.10 -3.89 -0.09
CA ILE A 137 13.84 -2.90 0.69
C ILE A 137 15.12 -3.51 1.27
N GLN A 138 15.06 -4.73 1.81
CA GLN A 138 16.23 -5.44 2.33
C GLN A 138 17.30 -5.70 1.25
N ALA A 139 16.91 -5.83 -0.01
CA ALA A 139 17.85 -6.06 -1.11
C ALA A 139 18.74 -4.85 -1.44
N GLY A 140 18.30 -3.61 -1.13
CA GLY A 140 19.11 -2.42 -1.44
C GLY A 140 18.48 -1.08 -1.06
N GLY A 141 17.29 -1.07 -0.43
CA GLY A 141 16.57 0.16 -0.08
C GLY A 141 17.15 0.94 1.10
N TYR A 142 18.45 0.87 1.32
CA TYR A 142 19.18 1.49 2.43
C TYR A 142 20.51 2.08 1.95
N ILE A 143 21.20 2.79 2.83
CA ILE A 143 22.59 3.27 2.64
C ILE A 143 23.48 2.42 3.54
N SER A 144 24.54 1.82 2.97
CA SER A 144 25.53 1.05 3.73
C SER A 144 26.60 1.96 4.34
N THR A 145 27.56 1.36 5.05
CA THR A 145 28.71 2.09 5.62
C THR A 145 29.79 2.45 4.60
N THR A 146 29.67 1.98 3.34
CA THR A 146 30.67 2.14 2.28
C THR A 146 30.41 3.36 1.38
N THR A 147 29.75 4.39 1.89
CA THR A 147 29.31 5.57 1.12
C THR A 147 30.37 6.66 0.98
N GLY A 148 31.60 6.42 1.45
CA GLY A 148 32.68 7.42 1.44
C GLY A 148 32.69 8.34 2.67
N GLY A 149 33.58 9.35 2.64
CA GLY A 149 33.71 10.32 3.71
C GLY A 149 32.62 11.39 3.74
N VAL A 150 32.58 12.14 4.83
CA VAL A 150 31.73 13.34 4.95
C VAL A 150 32.29 14.42 4.05
N PRO A 151 31.46 15.14 3.24
CA PRO A 151 31.92 16.30 2.48
C PRO A 151 32.45 17.39 3.39
N ASP A 152 33.40 18.22 2.89
CA ASP A 152 33.91 19.38 3.61
C ASP A 152 32.78 20.35 3.97
N ALA A 153 32.93 21.05 5.09
CA ALA A 153 31.93 21.98 5.61
C ALA A 153 31.54 23.10 4.63
N ASN A 154 32.42 23.46 3.70
CA ASN A 154 32.20 24.48 2.67
C ASN A 154 31.76 23.88 1.31
N THR A 155 31.45 22.59 1.27
CA THR A 155 30.96 21.95 0.04
C THR A 155 29.64 22.56 -0.39
N ILE A 156 29.46 22.76 -1.71
CA ILE A 156 28.18 23.21 -2.27
C ILE A 156 27.07 22.23 -1.89
N PRO A 157 26.02 22.70 -1.20
CA PRO A 157 24.91 21.82 -0.83
C PRO A 157 24.22 21.26 -2.08
N ILE A 158 23.51 20.16 -1.90
CA ILE A 158 22.66 19.55 -2.94
C ILE A 158 21.67 20.60 -3.48
N PRO A 159 21.43 20.68 -4.81
CA PRO A 159 20.42 21.56 -5.38
C PRO A 159 19.06 21.31 -4.73
N LYS A 160 18.35 22.40 -4.39
CA LYS A 160 17.02 22.29 -3.75
C LYS A 160 16.07 21.41 -4.53
N GLN A 161 16.07 21.51 -5.86
CA GLN A 161 15.20 20.69 -6.73
C GLN A 161 15.46 19.18 -6.54
N ASP A 162 16.72 18.75 -6.43
CA ASP A 162 17.07 17.34 -6.22
C ASP A 162 16.66 16.89 -4.82
N ALA A 163 16.87 17.75 -3.81
CA ALA A 163 16.44 17.48 -2.45
C ALA A 163 14.90 17.34 -2.34
N ASP A 164 14.15 18.25 -2.96
CA ASP A 164 12.69 18.21 -2.97
C ASP A 164 12.20 16.92 -3.65
N MET A 165 12.73 16.56 -4.82
CA MET A 165 12.38 15.31 -5.51
C MET A 165 12.75 14.06 -4.69
N ALA A 166 13.86 14.10 -3.96
CA ALA A 166 14.25 13.00 -3.06
C ALA A 166 13.25 12.84 -1.91
N MET A 167 12.85 13.95 -1.28
CA MET A 167 11.91 13.94 -0.16
C MET A 167 10.49 13.56 -0.60
N ASP A 168 10.05 14.03 -1.77
CA ASP A 168 8.79 13.59 -2.37
C ASP A 168 8.76 12.06 -2.58
N ALA A 169 9.86 11.52 -3.12
CA ALA A 169 9.98 10.07 -3.30
C ALA A 169 10.08 9.31 -1.95
N ALA A 170 10.70 9.92 -0.93
CA ALA A 170 10.82 9.35 0.42
C ALA A 170 9.48 9.24 1.14
N SER A 171 8.45 10.02 0.74
CA SER A 171 7.12 10.00 1.35
C SER A 171 6.37 8.68 1.12
N CYS A 172 6.90 7.77 0.30
CA CYS A 172 6.30 6.45 0.06
C CYS A 172 6.22 5.63 1.36
N ILE A 173 5.00 5.20 1.71
CA ILE A 173 4.68 4.43 2.93
C ILE A 173 4.59 2.91 2.71
N GLY A 174 4.90 2.40 1.51
CA GLY A 174 4.87 0.96 1.23
C GLY A 174 3.48 0.32 1.34
N CYS A 175 2.40 1.06 1.14
CA CYS A 175 1.03 0.55 1.31
C CYS A 175 0.62 -0.52 0.27
N GLY A 176 1.28 -0.59 -0.89
CA GLY A 176 0.96 -1.55 -1.94
C GLY A 176 -0.13 -1.10 -2.92
N ALA A 177 -0.74 0.07 -2.75
CA ALA A 177 -1.79 0.58 -3.65
C ALA A 177 -1.34 0.67 -5.12
N CYS A 178 -0.09 1.05 -5.35
CA CYS A 178 0.49 1.09 -6.70
C CYS A 178 0.56 -0.28 -7.38
N VAL A 179 0.82 -1.34 -6.62
CA VAL A 179 0.81 -2.73 -7.10
C VAL A 179 -0.63 -3.17 -7.36
N ALA A 180 -1.52 -2.89 -6.40
CA ALA A 180 -2.93 -3.23 -6.49
C ALA A 180 -3.60 -2.55 -7.71
N ALA A 181 -3.36 -1.27 -7.94
CA ALA A 181 -3.89 -0.52 -9.09
C ALA A 181 -3.35 -1.00 -10.44
N CYS A 182 -2.19 -1.65 -10.47
CA CYS A 182 -1.53 -2.02 -11.71
C CYS A 182 -2.13 -3.30 -12.30
N LYS A 183 -2.53 -3.28 -13.57
CA LYS A 183 -3.05 -4.47 -14.29
C LYS A 183 -2.09 -5.65 -14.27
N ASN A 184 -0.79 -5.38 -14.19
CA ASN A 184 0.27 -6.39 -14.14
C ASN A 184 0.79 -6.63 -12.73
N ALA A 185 0.22 -6.01 -11.70
CA ALA A 185 0.72 -6.04 -10.33
C ALA A 185 2.22 -5.68 -10.21
N SER A 186 2.67 -4.67 -10.96
CA SER A 186 4.06 -4.23 -10.98
C SER A 186 4.39 -3.35 -9.77
N ALA A 187 5.54 -3.59 -9.12
CA ALA A 187 6.04 -2.77 -8.02
C ALA A 187 6.97 -1.63 -8.47
N MET A 188 7.02 -1.32 -9.77
CA MET A 188 7.96 -0.34 -10.34
C MET A 188 7.86 1.05 -9.71
N LEU A 189 6.67 1.53 -9.31
CA LEU A 189 6.56 2.82 -8.64
C LEU A 189 7.15 2.78 -7.22
N PHE A 190 6.92 1.70 -6.48
CA PHE A 190 7.47 1.48 -5.15
C PHE A 190 9.01 1.42 -5.19
N VAL A 191 9.57 0.57 -6.07
CA VAL A 191 11.02 0.45 -6.26
C VAL A 191 11.63 1.76 -6.75
N GLY A 192 10.98 2.39 -7.75
CA GLY A 192 11.42 3.66 -8.31
C GLY A 192 11.45 4.80 -7.29
N ALA A 193 10.48 4.85 -6.38
CA ALA A 193 10.46 5.83 -5.29
C ALA A 193 11.68 5.67 -4.38
N LYS A 194 11.98 4.45 -3.92
CA LYS A 194 13.13 4.21 -3.03
C LYS A 194 14.47 4.42 -3.74
N VAL A 195 14.61 3.95 -4.97
CA VAL A 195 15.84 4.17 -5.77
C VAL A 195 16.03 5.66 -6.03
N SER A 196 14.99 6.40 -6.41
CA SER A 196 15.08 7.86 -6.63
C SER A 196 15.43 8.62 -5.37
N HIS A 197 14.77 8.31 -4.25
CA HIS A 197 15.05 8.90 -2.95
C HIS A 197 16.55 8.86 -2.64
N LEU A 198 17.17 7.70 -2.73
CA LEU A 198 18.57 7.52 -2.36
C LEU A 198 19.55 7.99 -3.45
N ALA A 199 19.21 7.85 -4.74
CA ALA A 199 20.10 8.24 -5.84
C ALA A 199 20.22 9.78 -6.00
N LEU A 200 19.22 10.55 -5.57
CA LEU A 200 19.25 12.01 -5.62
C LEU A 200 20.06 12.63 -4.46
N LEU A 201 20.29 11.85 -3.39
CA LEU A 201 21.06 12.30 -2.23
C LEU A 201 22.53 11.89 -2.36
N PRO A 202 23.50 12.73 -1.92
CA PRO A 202 24.93 12.47 -2.09
C PRO A 202 25.36 11.10 -1.56
N GLN A 203 24.92 10.74 -0.35
CA GLN A 203 25.27 9.48 0.30
C GLN A 203 24.73 8.24 -0.43
N GLY A 204 23.61 8.38 -1.12
CA GLY A 204 23.01 7.29 -1.87
C GLY A 204 23.56 7.10 -3.27
N LYS A 205 24.28 8.10 -3.83
CA LYS A 205 24.82 8.04 -5.21
C LYS A 205 25.87 6.96 -5.38
N VAL A 206 26.73 6.74 -4.41
CA VAL A 206 27.83 5.78 -4.46
C VAL A 206 27.33 4.36 -4.75
N GLU A 207 26.18 3.99 -4.24
CA GLU A 207 25.58 2.66 -4.37
C GLU A 207 24.39 2.63 -5.35
N ALA A 208 24.14 3.70 -6.10
CA ALA A 208 22.92 3.87 -6.88
C ALA A 208 22.74 2.76 -7.94
N ALA A 209 23.78 2.43 -8.68
CA ALA A 209 23.76 1.40 -9.72
C ALA A 209 23.52 -0.01 -9.13
N GLU A 210 24.25 -0.36 -8.09
CA GLU A 210 24.11 -1.63 -7.40
C GLU A 210 22.73 -1.78 -6.75
N ARG A 211 22.24 -0.72 -6.12
CA ARG A 211 20.91 -0.64 -5.54
C ARG A 211 19.82 -0.90 -6.57
N ALA A 212 19.87 -0.18 -7.70
CA ALA A 212 18.89 -0.35 -8.78
C ALA A 212 18.87 -1.80 -9.26
N LYS A 213 20.06 -2.40 -9.49
CA LYS A 213 20.18 -3.80 -9.93
C LYS A 213 19.62 -4.77 -8.90
N LYS A 214 20.01 -4.67 -7.64
CA LYS A 214 19.54 -5.58 -6.57
C LYS A 214 18.04 -5.51 -6.36
N MET A 215 17.49 -4.29 -6.28
CA MET A 215 16.06 -4.11 -6.01
C MET A 215 15.18 -4.53 -7.18
N VAL A 216 15.58 -4.29 -8.45
CA VAL A 216 14.84 -4.75 -9.62
C VAL A 216 14.90 -6.28 -9.73
N CYS A 217 16.09 -6.89 -9.59
CA CYS A 217 16.19 -8.35 -9.59
C CYS A 217 15.34 -9.00 -8.49
N LYS A 218 15.33 -8.42 -7.29
CA LYS A 218 14.49 -8.92 -6.19
C LYS A 218 12.99 -8.76 -6.49
N MET A 219 12.58 -7.67 -7.09
CA MET A 219 11.19 -7.46 -7.53
C MET A 219 10.75 -8.54 -8.53
N ASP A 220 11.60 -8.86 -9.52
CA ASP A 220 11.32 -9.89 -10.52
C ASP A 220 11.27 -11.28 -9.88
N GLU A 221 12.22 -11.61 -9.00
CA GLU A 221 12.27 -12.87 -8.24
C GLU A 221 11.00 -13.11 -7.41
N LEU A 222 10.45 -12.06 -6.83
CA LEU A 222 9.24 -12.12 -5.99
C LEU A 222 7.94 -12.19 -6.80
N GLY A 223 8.04 -12.19 -8.14
CA GLY A 223 6.90 -12.41 -9.04
C GLY A 223 6.02 -11.19 -9.27
N PHE A 224 6.54 -9.98 -9.05
CA PHE A 224 5.87 -8.77 -9.50
C PHE A 224 5.91 -8.66 -11.04
N GLY A 225 4.82 -8.23 -11.62
CA GLY A 225 4.70 -8.13 -13.08
C GLY A 225 5.44 -6.94 -13.68
N SER A 226 5.65 -6.99 -14.99
CA SER A 226 6.33 -5.95 -15.74
C SER A 226 5.47 -4.70 -15.93
N CYS A 227 6.10 -3.52 -15.85
CA CYS A 227 5.44 -2.24 -16.07
C CYS A 227 5.10 -2.03 -17.56
N THR A 228 3.85 -1.70 -17.86
CA THR A 228 3.36 -1.34 -19.21
C THR A 228 2.95 0.13 -19.33
N ASN A 229 3.40 0.99 -18.41
CA ASN A 229 3.20 2.44 -18.43
C ASN A 229 1.72 2.89 -18.47
N THR A 230 0.83 2.17 -17.77
CA THR A 230 -0.59 2.57 -17.66
C THR A 230 -0.81 3.75 -16.71
N TYR A 231 0.16 4.02 -15.82
CA TYR A 231 0.18 5.11 -14.83
C TYR A 231 -0.92 5.08 -13.76
N ALA A 232 -1.71 4.03 -13.68
CA ALA A 232 -2.69 3.85 -12.61
C ALA A 232 -2.04 3.92 -11.21
N CYS A 233 -0.80 3.46 -11.08
CA CYS A 233 -0.03 3.51 -9.84
C CYS A 233 0.22 4.93 -9.30
N GLU A 234 0.38 5.93 -10.17
CA GLU A 234 0.50 7.35 -9.78
C GLU A 234 -0.86 7.91 -9.36
N ALA A 235 -1.91 7.59 -10.12
CA ALA A 235 -3.27 8.08 -9.86
C ALA A 235 -3.80 7.61 -8.50
N GLU A 236 -3.52 6.34 -8.14
CA GLU A 236 -4.02 5.72 -6.92
C GLU A 236 -3.04 5.82 -5.73
N CYS A 237 -1.96 6.60 -5.86
CA CYS A 237 -0.98 6.71 -4.78
C CYS A 237 -1.44 7.68 -3.69
N PRO A 238 -1.67 7.22 -2.43
CA PRO A 238 -2.10 8.08 -1.33
C PRO A 238 -1.04 9.10 -0.89
N LYS A 239 0.20 8.94 -1.37
CA LYS A 239 1.33 9.86 -1.13
C LYS A 239 1.78 10.61 -2.38
N LEU A 240 0.97 10.56 -3.45
CA LEU A 240 1.18 11.31 -4.70
C LEU A 240 2.58 11.09 -5.33
N ILE A 241 3.14 9.89 -5.16
CA ILE A 241 4.44 9.52 -5.74
C ILE A 241 4.36 9.57 -7.26
N LYS A 242 5.26 10.35 -7.87
CA LYS A 242 5.24 10.63 -9.29
C LYS A 242 5.89 9.51 -10.12
N ARG A 243 5.31 9.23 -11.30
CA ARG A 243 5.83 8.26 -12.30
C ARG A 243 7.25 8.58 -12.80
N GLN A 244 7.72 9.82 -12.65
CA GLN A 244 9.11 10.20 -12.95
C GLN A 244 10.12 9.33 -12.20
N ASN A 245 9.76 8.80 -11.03
CA ASN A 245 10.58 7.85 -10.29
C ASN A 245 10.78 6.53 -11.05
N ILE A 246 9.80 6.08 -11.83
CA ILE A 246 9.93 4.91 -12.72
C ILE A 246 10.94 5.20 -13.84
N SER A 247 10.86 6.37 -14.45
CA SER A 247 11.81 6.77 -15.51
C SER A 247 13.24 6.84 -14.99
N ARG A 248 13.43 7.36 -13.76
CA ARG A 248 14.73 7.42 -13.10
C ARG A 248 15.24 6.01 -12.76
N LEU A 249 14.38 5.11 -12.28
CA LEU A 249 14.72 3.72 -12.03
C LEU A 249 15.20 3.04 -13.31
N ASN A 250 14.47 3.19 -14.43
CA ASN A 250 14.85 2.61 -15.71
C ASN A 250 16.22 3.12 -16.18
N ARG A 251 16.48 4.41 -16.03
CA ARG A 251 17.77 5.00 -16.36
C ARG A 251 18.89 4.41 -15.49
N GLN A 252 18.73 4.36 -14.18
CA GLN A 252 19.70 3.78 -13.25
C GLN A 252 19.96 2.29 -13.55
N TRP A 253 18.93 1.56 -13.88
CA TRP A 253 19.03 0.16 -14.29
C TRP A 253 19.89 -0.03 -15.55
N ILE A 254 19.65 0.79 -16.59
CA ILE A 254 20.43 0.75 -17.83
C ILE A 254 21.88 1.14 -17.57
N GLU A 255 22.13 2.19 -16.79
CA GLU A 255 23.47 2.64 -16.40
C GLU A 255 24.22 1.52 -15.66
N ALA A 256 23.55 0.83 -14.74
CA ALA A 256 24.12 -0.30 -14.00
C ALA A 256 24.47 -1.50 -14.90
N LEU A 257 23.64 -1.79 -15.92
CA LEU A 257 23.92 -2.87 -16.89
C LEU A 257 25.11 -2.53 -17.81
N LEU A 258 25.32 -1.25 -18.13
CA LEU A 258 26.42 -0.79 -18.99
C LEU A 258 27.74 -0.58 -18.21
N GLY A 259 27.77 -0.86 -16.91
CA GLY A 259 28.95 -0.62 -16.06
C GLY A 259 29.30 0.86 -15.93
N ARG A 260 28.36 1.75 -16.18
CA ARG A 260 28.52 3.20 -16.00
C ARG A 260 28.11 3.55 -14.58
N ASP A 261 29.10 3.57 -13.68
CA ASP A 261 28.85 4.15 -12.35
C ASP A 261 28.42 5.61 -12.52
N SER A 262 27.33 5.98 -11.88
CA SER A 262 26.84 7.36 -11.86
C SER A 262 27.90 8.24 -11.18
N LYS A 263 28.70 8.93 -12.00
CA LYS A 263 29.64 9.97 -11.56
C LYS A 263 28.88 11.18 -11.05
#